data_0f247b98cd5b9cb7629e19f8b24d2459
#
_entry.id   0f247b98cd5b9cb7629e19f8b24d2459
#
_cell.length_a   1.000
_cell.length_b   1.000
_cell.length_c   1.000
_cell.angle_alpha   90.00
_cell.angle_beta   90.00
_cell.angle_gamma   90.00
#
_symmetry.space_group_name_H-M   'P 1'
#
loop_
_entity.id
_entity.type
_entity.pdbx_description
1 polymer ?
#
loop_
_entity_poly.entity_id
_entity_poly.type
_entity_poly.pdbx_seq_one_letter_code
_entity_poly.pdbx_strand_id
1 'polypeptide(L)'
;MELSINGARILAELKNVPIFGTVQISQTLVVSWLVMAIIIGLSFWLGRGLTVTGITRKQAVAEMAYNALVNFVRGNMGTEFDHYIPLVGAIFISSVVSNLISLVGIWSPTADLMTELAWALVVFVLITYHKIKSSGIGGYLKGFLDPIFVMAPINVMSECFTPVSMACRHFGNILSGTVISALIYGALTAASSALFGALGSSLIVAIIFAAVGVALFFAGKKIGKKLFKVLGIILGVLGVLAILTNVGADYPWLTLGIPALPSLYFDWFGGCIQAFIFCTLTTLFIKQAAGD
;
A
#
# COMPACT_ATOMS: atom_id res chain seq x y z
N MET A 1 -14.59 -10.48 22.14
CA MET A 1 -13.44 -10.32 21.23
C MET A 1 -13.53 -8.93 20.66
N GLU A 2 -12.74 -7.99 21.16
CA GLU A 2 -12.69 -6.62 20.62
C GLU A 2 -11.78 -6.62 19.41
N LEU A 3 -12.34 -6.46 18.22
CA LEU A 3 -11.61 -6.15 17.01
C LEU A 3 -11.10 -4.69 17.14
N SER A 4 -9.95 -4.50 17.76
CA SER A 4 -9.33 -3.18 17.85
C SER A 4 -8.64 -2.88 16.51
N ILE A 5 -9.38 -2.27 15.59
CA ILE A 5 -8.78 -1.61 14.43
C ILE A 5 -8.21 -0.29 14.95
N ASN A 6 -6.94 -0.32 15.37
CA ASN A 6 -6.27 0.88 15.86
C ASN A 6 -5.88 1.72 14.64
N GLY A 7 -6.37 2.96 14.57
CA GLY A 7 -5.88 3.97 13.63
C GLY A 7 -4.45 4.42 13.93
N ALA A 8 -3.94 5.37 13.16
CA ALA A 8 -2.61 5.95 13.37
C ALA A 8 -2.49 6.51 14.81
N ARG A 9 -1.42 6.12 15.51
CA ARG A 9 -1.17 6.59 16.89
C ARG A 9 -0.64 8.02 16.86
N ILE A 10 -1.08 8.84 17.82
CA ILE A 10 -0.49 10.15 18.08
C ILE A 10 0.80 9.91 18.87
N LEU A 11 1.95 10.31 18.31
CA LEU A 11 3.27 10.13 18.93
C LEU A 11 3.68 11.32 19.79
N ALA A 12 3.31 12.54 19.38
CA ALA A 12 3.61 13.75 20.13
C ALA A 12 2.57 14.83 19.88
N GLU A 13 2.36 15.68 20.87
CA GLU A 13 1.52 16.87 20.76
C GLU A 13 2.37 18.11 21.00
N LEU A 14 2.46 18.97 19.99
CA LEU A 14 3.08 20.29 20.11
C LEU A 14 2.00 21.28 20.51
N LYS A 15 2.00 21.69 21.78
CA LYS A 15 1.08 22.69 22.33
C LYS A 15 1.59 24.09 22.06
N ASN A 16 0.66 25.04 21.83
CA ASN A 16 0.95 26.47 21.62
C ASN A 16 1.73 26.81 20.35
N VAL A 17 1.46 26.13 19.22
CA VAL A 17 1.98 26.56 17.92
C VAL A 17 1.23 27.83 17.49
N PRO A 18 1.91 28.96 17.21
CA PRO A 18 1.26 30.16 16.73
C PRO A 18 0.50 29.86 15.43
N ILE A 19 -0.76 30.28 15.33
CA ILE A 19 -1.71 30.07 14.23
C ILE A 19 -2.45 28.71 14.27
N PHE A 20 -1.80 27.59 14.64
CA PHE A 20 -2.38 26.24 14.56
C PHE A 20 -2.83 25.64 15.91
N GLY A 21 -2.59 26.32 17.01
CA GLY A 21 -2.95 25.83 18.36
C GLY A 21 -2.15 24.58 18.77
N THR A 22 -2.78 23.42 18.85
CA THR A 22 -2.12 22.13 19.11
C THR A 22 -1.93 21.36 17.80
N VAL A 23 -0.66 21.08 17.45
CA VAL A 23 -0.30 20.25 16.31
C VAL A 23 0.00 18.85 16.81
N GLN A 24 -0.74 17.87 16.33
CA GLN A 24 -0.54 16.45 16.64
C GLN A 24 0.39 15.82 15.61
N ILE A 25 1.50 15.24 16.07
CA ILE A 25 2.41 14.45 15.26
C ILE A 25 1.89 13.01 15.29
N SER A 26 1.25 12.61 14.18
CA SER A 26 0.77 11.24 14.01
C SER A 26 1.89 10.29 13.57
N GLN A 27 1.71 9.01 13.83
CA GLN A 27 2.57 7.96 13.31
C GLN A 27 2.67 8.03 11.77
N THR A 28 1.57 8.34 11.09
CA THR A 28 1.50 8.54 9.64
C THR A 28 2.51 9.57 9.15
N LEU A 29 2.61 10.72 9.83
CA LEU A 29 3.53 11.80 9.46
C LEU A 29 4.99 11.36 9.57
N VAL A 30 5.35 10.71 10.66
CA VAL A 30 6.73 10.23 10.90
C VAL A 30 7.11 9.16 9.87
N VAL A 31 6.21 8.22 9.59
CA VAL A 31 6.46 7.18 8.58
C VAL A 31 6.52 7.78 7.17
N SER A 32 5.71 8.81 6.86
CA SER A 32 5.83 9.55 5.59
C SER A 32 7.22 10.18 5.43
N TRP A 33 7.78 10.78 6.48
CA TRP A 33 9.15 11.30 6.45
C TRP A 33 10.19 10.20 6.24
N LEU A 34 9.99 9.04 6.89
CA LEU A 34 10.86 7.87 6.70
C LEU A 34 10.80 7.38 5.24
N VAL A 35 9.61 7.27 4.65
CA VAL A 35 9.41 6.90 3.24
C VAL A 35 10.14 7.88 2.33
N MET A 36 9.97 9.19 2.53
CA MET A 36 10.68 10.21 1.76
C MET A 36 12.19 10.08 1.88
N ALA A 37 12.69 9.87 3.08
CA ALA A 37 14.14 9.70 3.31
C ALA A 37 14.68 8.45 2.61
N ILE A 38 13.93 7.33 2.63
CA ILE A 38 14.28 6.10 1.90
C ILE A 38 14.32 6.35 0.39
N ILE A 39 13.30 7.01 -0.17
CA ILE A 39 13.22 7.30 -1.61
C ILE A 39 14.36 8.22 -2.05
N ILE A 40 14.62 9.30 -1.30
CA ILE A 40 15.72 10.22 -1.59
C ILE A 40 17.06 9.49 -1.50
N GLY A 41 17.27 8.70 -0.44
CA GLY A 41 18.50 7.91 -0.26
C GLY A 41 18.73 6.91 -1.40
N LEU A 42 17.69 6.18 -1.80
CA LEU A 42 17.74 5.24 -2.92
C LEU A 42 18.00 5.96 -4.25
N SER A 43 17.32 7.07 -4.50
CA SER A 43 17.51 7.87 -5.72
C SER A 43 18.92 8.41 -5.81
N PHE A 44 19.45 8.92 -4.71
CA PHE A 44 20.84 9.40 -4.65
C PHE A 44 21.84 8.25 -4.83
N TRP A 45 21.61 7.11 -4.19
CA TRP A 45 22.47 5.93 -4.35
C TRP A 45 22.42 5.38 -5.77
N LEU A 46 21.27 5.32 -6.41
CA LEU A 46 21.10 4.86 -7.81
C LEU A 46 21.70 5.85 -8.80
N GLY A 47 21.56 7.16 -8.57
CA GLY A 47 22.08 8.21 -9.42
C GLY A 47 23.61 8.41 -9.34
N ARG A 48 24.26 7.81 -8.35
CA ARG A 48 25.72 7.98 -8.15
C ARG A 48 26.52 7.02 -9.02
N GLY A 49 27.50 7.56 -9.79
CA GLY A 49 28.42 6.76 -10.59
C GLY A 49 27.82 6.23 -11.88
N LEU A 50 26.92 6.99 -12.51
CA LEU A 50 26.42 6.71 -13.85
C LEU A 50 27.53 6.94 -14.87
N THR A 51 27.74 5.99 -15.77
CA THR A 51 28.78 6.05 -16.83
C THR A 51 28.16 5.75 -18.17
N VAL A 52 28.68 6.40 -19.21
CA VAL A 52 28.20 6.19 -20.59
C VAL A 52 28.73 4.88 -21.17
N THR A 53 29.92 4.47 -20.73
CA THR A 53 30.59 3.23 -21.17
C THR A 53 30.79 2.31 -19.97
N GLY A 54 30.47 1.01 -20.10
CA GLY A 54 30.61 0.04 -19.00
C GLY A 54 29.43 0.07 -18.03
N ILE A 55 28.22 -0.08 -18.55
CA ILE A 55 26.96 -0.06 -17.78
C ILE A 55 26.99 -1.11 -16.67
N THR A 56 26.86 -0.67 -15.41
CA THR A 56 26.74 -1.55 -14.26
C THR A 56 25.31 -2.11 -14.14
N ARG A 57 25.16 -3.28 -13.50
CA ARG A 57 23.81 -3.86 -13.24
C ARG A 57 22.88 -2.89 -12.49
N LYS A 58 23.44 -2.11 -11.57
CA LYS A 58 22.75 -1.05 -10.84
C LYS A 58 22.18 0.01 -11.79
N GLN A 59 23.01 0.50 -12.72
CA GLN A 59 22.60 1.49 -13.70
C GLN A 59 21.55 0.94 -14.67
N ALA A 60 21.71 -0.30 -15.14
CA ALA A 60 20.74 -0.95 -16.01
C ALA A 60 19.34 -1.05 -15.36
N VAL A 61 19.27 -1.38 -14.06
CA VAL A 61 17.99 -1.39 -13.31
C VAL A 61 17.40 0.01 -13.20
N ALA A 62 18.21 1.02 -12.89
CA ALA A 62 17.75 2.40 -12.78
C ALA A 62 17.23 2.94 -14.12
N GLU A 63 17.95 2.69 -15.22
CA GLU A 63 17.53 3.09 -16.56
C GLU A 63 16.26 2.34 -17.02
N MET A 64 16.15 1.05 -16.71
CA MET A 64 14.95 0.28 -17.03
C MET A 64 13.72 0.83 -16.28
N ALA A 65 13.85 1.14 -14.99
CA ALA A 65 12.76 1.72 -14.19
C ALA A 65 12.39 3.12 -14.70
N TYR A 66 13.37 3.96 -15.03
CA TYR A 66 13.15 5.28 -15.60
C TYR A 66 12.46 5.21 -16.96
N ASN A 67 12.93 4.36 -17.86
CA ASN A 67 12.34 4.18 -19.19
C ASN A 67 10.90 3.62 -19.08
N ALA A 68 10.62 2.72 -18.16
CA ALA A 68 9.27 2.23 -17.91
C ALA A 68 8.33 3.37 -17.49
N LEU A 69 8.79 4.26 -16.60
CA LEU A 69 8.04 5.43 -16.17
C LEU A 69 7.82 6.43 -17.31
N VAL A 70 8.86 6.72 -18.10
CA VAL A 70 8.78 7.60 -19.27
C VAL A 70 7.78 7.06 -20.28
N ASN A 71 7.87 5.76 -20.60
CA ASN A 71 6.96 5.11 -21.54
C ASN A 71 5.51 5.11 -21.02
N PHE A 72 5.32 4.92 -19.72
CA PHE A 72 4.01 5.00 -19.08
C PHE A 72 3.39 6.40 -19.23
N VAL A 73 4.14 7.45 -18.89
CA VAL A 73 3.64 8.83 -18.97
C VAL A 73 3.39 9.23 -20.42
N ARG A 74 4.35 8.99 -21.33
CA ARG A 74 4.21 9.30 -22.75
C ARG A 74 3.09 8.50 -23.41
N GLY A 75 2.90 7.25 -23.03
CA GLY A 75 1.79 6.42 -23.53
C GLY A 75 0.41 6.97 -23.17
N ASN A 76 0.28 7.58 -21.99
CA ASN A 76 -0.99 8.14 -21.52
C ASN A 76 -1.21 9.59 -21.97
N MET A 77 -0.17 10.42 -21.93
CA MET A 77 -0.28 11.88 -22.10
C MET A 77 0.34 12.41 -23.40
N GLY A 78 1.30 11.68 -23.98
CA GLY A 78 2.12 12.17 -25.11
C GLY A 78 3.43 12.82 -24.63
N THR A 79 4.28 13.22 -25.61
CA THR A 79 5.62 13.78 -25.33
C THR A 79 5.59 15.21 -24.81
N GLU A 80 4.49 15.93 -25.03
CA GLU A 80 4.33 17.32 -24.59
C GLU A 80 4.30 17.47 -23.06
N PHE A 81 3.92 16.39 -22.37
CA PHE A 81 3.78 16.34 -20.92
C PHE A 81 4.96 15.70 -20.19
N ASP A 82 6.13 15.62 -20.80
CA ASP A 82 7.33 15.02 -20.20
C ASP A 82 7.74 15.67 -18.87
N HIS A 83 7.37 16.93 -18.64
CA HIS A 83 7.61 17.63 -17.38
C HIS A 83 6.82 17.05 -16.20
N TYR A 84 5.79 16.20 -16.43
CA TYR A 84 5.07 15.49 -15.37
C TYR A 84 5.70 14.16 -14.98
N ILE A 85 6.69 13.65 -15.73
CA ILE A 85 7.38 12.39 -15.41
C ILE A 85 7.88 12.35 -13.96
N PRO A 86 8.58 13.39 -13.43
CA PRO A 86 9.04 13.38 -12.05
C PRO A 86 7.92 13.35 -11.02
N LEU A 87 6.82 14.08 -11.26
CA LEU A 87 5.67 14.13 -10.35
C LEU A 87 4.97 12.77 -10.29
N VAL A 88 4.65 12.20 -11.44
CA VAL A 88 3.98 10.90 -11.52
C VAL A 88 4.87 9.81 -10.91
N GLY A 89 6.17 9.86 -11.19
CA GLY A 89 7.14 8.94 -10.60
C GLY A 89 7.25 9.09 -9.08
N ALA A 90 7.24 10.31 -8.56
CA ALA A 90 7.26 10.55 -7.12
C ALA A 90 6.02 9.99 -6.43
N ILE A 91 4.81 10.24 -6.96
CA ILE A 91 3.56 9.70 -6.43
C ILE A 91 3.57 8.17 -6.49
N PHE A 92 3.93 7.58 -7.65
CA PHE A 92 3.97 6.13 -7.83
C PHE A 92 4.91 5.44 -6.86
N ILE A 93 6.17 5.90 -6.79
CA ILE A 93 7.20 5.31 -5.94
C ILE A 93 6.83 5.50 -4.45
N SER A 94 6.33 6.68 -4.08
CA SER A 94 5.90 6.95 -2.70
C SER A 94 4.75 6.03 -2.28
N SER A 95 3.76 5.81 -3.14
CA SER A 95 2.65 4.90 -2.88
C SER A 95 3.13 3.46 -2.76
N VAL A 96 3.94 2.97 -3.69
CA VAL A 96 4.48 1.60 -3.65
C VAL A 96 5.34 1.36 -2.41
N VAL A 97 6.26 2.28 -2.07
CA VAL A 97 7.11 2.14 -0.88
C VAL A 97 6.28 2.19 0.40
N SER A 98 5.28 3.08 0.47
CA SER A 98 4.35 3.14 1.60
C SER A 98 3.60 1.83 1.80
N ASN A 99 3.13 1.20 0.72
CA ASN A 99 2.44 -0.09 0.79
C ASN A 99 3.39 -1.24 1.18
N LEU A 100 4.65 -1.20 0.73
CA LEU A 100 5.65 -2.21 1.10
C LEU A 100 6.05 -2.13 2.59
N ILE A 101 6.02 -0.93 3.18
CA ILE A 101 6.31 -0.75 4.61
C ILE A 101 5.27 -1.45 5.49
N SER A 102 4.02 -1.56 5.05
CA SER A 102 2.98 -2.30 5.78
C SER A 102 3.33 -3.76 6.02
N LEU A 103 4.05 -4.40 5.07
CA LEU A 103 4.51 -5.79 5.20
C LEU A 103 5.50 -6.00 6.37
N VAL A 104 6.19 -4.93 6.79
CA VAL A 104 7.10 -4.96 7.96
C VAL A 104 6.35 -4.70 9.27
N GLY A 105 5.02 -4.55 9.20
CA GLY A 105 4.17 -4.28 10.36
C GLY A 105 4.19 -2.82 10.83
N ILE A 106 4.70 -1.90 10.01
CA ILE A 106 4.67 -0.46 10.26
C ILE A 106 3.42 0.12 9.62
N TRP A 107 2.77 1.05 10.31
CA TRP A 107 1.56 1.72 9.79
C TRP A 107 1.88 2.45 8.48
N SER A 108 1.18 2.07 7.41
CA SER A 108 1.38 2.69 6.09
C SER A 108 0.78 4.11 6.05
N PRO A 109 1.49 5.10 5.49
CA PRO A 109 0.92 6.42 5.22
C PRO A 109 -0.33 6.39 4.33
N THR A 110 -0.40 5.45 3.39
CA THR A 110 -1.54 5.27 2.48
C THR A 110 -2.78 4.67 3.17
N ALA A 111 -2.64 4.17 4.40
CA ALA A 111 -3.76 3.77 5.26
C ALA A 111 -4.44 4.96 5.96
N ASP A 112 -4.00 6.19 5.70
CA ASP A 112 -4.59 7.42 6.21
C ASP A 112 -5.26 8.19 5.07
N LEU A 113 -6.58 8.40 5.19
CA LEU A 113 -7.38 9.11 4.18
C LEU A 113 -6.86 10.52 3.93
N MET A 114 -6.32 11.21 4.94
CA MET A 114 -5.81 12.57 4.79
C MET A 114 -4.57 12.62 3.90
N THR A 115 -3.70 11.63 3.95
CA THR A 115 -2.54 11.50 3.07
C THR A 115 -2.98 11.33 1.62
N GLU A 116 -3.92 10.44 1.37
CA GLU A 116 -4.46 10.19 0.03
C GLU A 116 -5.20 11.41 -0.52
N LEU A 117 -5.99 12.08 0.33
CA LEU A 117 -6.68 13.30 -0.04
C LEU A 117 -5.71 14.43 -0.38
N ALA A 118 -4.60 14.55 0.36
CA ALA A 118 -3.57 15.55 0.05
C ALA A 118 -2.97 15.33 -1.34
N TRP A 119 -2.64 14.09 -1.71
CA TRP A 119 -2.16 13.77 -3.07
C TRP A 119 -3.21 14.05 -4.13
N ALA A 120 -4.45 13.65 -3.89
CA ALA A 120 -5.56 13.90 -4.81
C ALA A 120 -5.85 15.40 -4.98
N LEU A 121 -5.70 16.21 -3.93
CA LEU A 121 -5.84 17.66 -4.02
C LEU A 121 -4.73 18.31 -4.87
N VAL A 122 -3.49 17.84 -4.76
CA VAL A 122 -2.41 18.32 -5.65
C VAL A 122 -2.76 18.04 -7.10
N VAL A 123 -3.22 16.82 -7.40
CA VAL A 123 -3.65 16.43 -8.75
C VAL A 123 -4.84 17.29 -9.21
N PHE A 124 -5.81 17.54 -8.34
CA PHE A 124 -6.96 18.37 -8.64
C PHE A 124 -6.57 19.82 -8.99
N VAL A 125 -5.63 20.41 -8.26
CA VAL A 125 -5.09 21.75 -8.56
C VAL A 125 -4.45 21.76 -9.95
N LEU A 126 -3.72 20.72 -10.31
CA LEU A 126 -3.10 20.62 -11.65
C LEU A 126 -4.16 20.46 -12.75
N ILE A 127 -5.18 19.65 -12.55
CA ILE A 127 -6.32 19.50 -13.48
C ILE A 127 -7.00 20.84 -13.70
N THR A 128 -7.34 21.54 -12.61
CA THR A 128 -7.99 22.85 -12.67
C THR A 128 -7.12 23.89 -13.36
N TYR A 129 -5.80 23.88 -13.07
CA TYR A 129 -4.84 24.76 -13.75
C TYR A 129 -4.84 24.53 -15.28
N HIS A 130 -4.83 23.28 -15.74
CA HIS A 130 -4.85 22.97 -17.17
C HIS A 130 -6.18 23.35 -17.82
N LYS A 131 -7.32 23.11 -17.17
CA LYS A 131 -8.64 23.56 -17.66
C LYS A 131 -8.70 25.06 -17.84
N ILE A 132 -8.19 25.82 -16.85
CA ILE A 132 -8.17 27.29 -16.94
C ILE A 132 -7.20 27.74 -18.02
N LYS A 133 -6.05 27.09 -18.17
CA LYS A 133 -5.05 27.44 -19.20
C LYS A 133 -5.57 27.14 -20.62
N SER A 134 -6.32 26.07 -20.81
CA SER A 134 -6.87 25.66 -22.11
C SER A 134 -8.07 26.53 -22.52
N SER A 135 -9.04 26.71 -21.63
CA SER A 135 -10.34 27.35 -21.95
C SER A 135 -10.47 28.78 -21.45
N GLY A 136 -9.48 29.27 -20.66
CA GLY A 136 -9.58 30.53 -19.93
C GLY A 136 -10.55 30.45 -18.74
N ILE A 137 -10.50 31.42 -17.83
CA ILE A 137 -11.37 31.43 -16.62
C ILE A 137 -12.85 31.47 -17.02
N GLY A 138 -13.20 32.28 -18.02
CA GLY A 138 -14.58 32.38 -18.52
C GLY A 138 -15.08 31.08 -19.17
N GLY A 139 -14.24 30.39 -19.95
CA GLY A 139 -14.54 29.10 -20.55
C GLY A 139 -14.71 28.01 -19.52
N TYR A 140 -13.84 27.97 -18.50
CA TYR A 140 -13.94 27.04 -17.39
C TYR A 140 -15.26 27.19 -16.61
N LEU A 141 -15.64 28.42 -16.26
CA LEU A 141 -16.91 28.70 -15.59
C LEU A 141 -18.12 28.38 -16.46
N LYS A 142 -18.03 28.68 -17.78
CA LYS A 142 -19.09 28.32 -18.72
C LYS A 142 -19.24 26.82 -18.88
N GLY A 143 -18.17 26.07 -18.81
CA GLY A 143 -18.19 24.59 -18.87
C GLY A 143 -19.06 23.93 -17.79
N PHE A 144 -19.24 24.57 -16.63
CA PHE A 144 -20.17 24.08 -15.62
C PHE A 144 -21.63 24.22 -16.03
N LEU A 145 -21.96 25.13 -16.95
CA LEU A 145 -23.31 25.39 -17.43
C LEU A 145 -23.70 24.53 -18.64
N ASP A 146 -22.75 23.84 -19.27
CA ASP A 146 -22.98 23.00 -20.42
C ASP A 146 -23.53 21.62 -20.02
N PRO A 147 -24.45 21.01 -20.79
CA PRO A 147 -25.18 21.58 -21.94
C PRO A 147 -26.37 22.44 -21.54
N ILE A 148 -26.83 22.38 -20.29
CA ILE A 148 -27.99 23.10 -19.77
C ILE A 148 -27.67 23.65 -18.38
N PHE A 149 -28.07 24.88 -18.10
CA PHE A 149 -27.87 25.58 -16.82
C PHE A 149 -28.29 24.75 -15.58
N VAL A 150 -29.33 23.93 -15.72
CA VAL A 150 -29.83 23.04 -14.65
C VAL A 150 -28.78 22.00 -14.23
N MET A 151 -27.82 21.67 -15.09
CA MET A 151 -26.75 20.72 -14.78
C MET A 151 -25.59 21.34 -14.03
N ALA A 152 -25.54 22.65 -13.86
CA ALA A 152 -24.46 23.34 -13.17
C ALA A 152 -24.16 22.78 -11.77
N PRO A 153 -25.15 22.52 -10.89
CA PRO A 153 -24.88 21.94 -9.57
C PRO A 153 -24.25 20.56 -9.66
N ILE A 154 -24.67 19.74 -10.61
CA ILE A 154 -24.17 18.39 -10.81
C ILE A 154 -22.73 18.43 -11.32
N ASN A 155 -22.42 19.32 -12.26
CA ASN A 155 -21.08 19.47 -12.82
C ASN A 155 -20.10 19.99 -11.76
N VAL A 156 -20.50 20.97 -10.93
CA VAL A 156 -19.69 21.47 -9.82
C VAL A 156 -19.46 20.35 -8.78
N MET A 157 -20.51 19.61 -8.41
CA MET A 157 -20.35 18.47 -7.52
C MET A 157 -19.39 17.42 -8.09
N SER A 158 -19.55 17.05 -9.35
CA SER A 158 -18.67 16.07 -10.02
C SER A 158 -17.21 16.52 -9.98
N GLU A 159 -16.93 17.80 -10.24
CA GLU A 159 -15.58 18.35 -10.16
C GLU A 159 -14.99 18.25 -8.73
N CYS A 160 -15.78 18.63 -7.71
CA CYS A 160 -15.36 18.55 -6.32
C CYS A 160 -15.18 17.12 -5.81
N PHE A 161 -16.01 16.20 -6.30
CA PHE A 161 -15.92 14.79 -5.89
C PHE A 161 -14.81 14.00 -6.59
N THR A 162 -14.27 14.49 -7.69
CA THR A 162 -13.17 13.82 -8.40
C THR A 162 -11.97 13.50 -7.48
N PRO A 163 -11.36 14.46 -6.76
CA PRO A 163 -10.24 14.17 -5.86
C PRO A 163 -10.65 13.27 -4.69
N VAL A 164 -11.86 13.46 -4.16
CA VAL A 164 -12.40 12.63 -3.08
C VAL A 164 -12.54 11.17 -3.54
N SER A 165 -13.06 10.95 -4.75
CA SER A 165 -13.21 9.61 -5.33
C SER A 165 -11.87 8.93 -5.53
N MET A 166 -10.84 9.66 -6.00
CA MET A 166 -9.48 9.13 -6.17
C MET A 166 -8.87 8.72 -4.82
N ALA A 167 -8.95 9.58 -3.82
CA ALA A 167 -8.46 9.31 -2.47
C ALA A 167 -9.18 8.13 -1.82
N CYS A 168 -10.52 8.13 -1.86
CA CYS A 168 -11.33 7.06 -1.28
C CYS A 168 -11.09 5.71 -1.95
N ARG A 169 -10.80 5.67 -3.23
CA ARG A 169 -10.51 4.41 -3.95
C ARG A 169 -9.22 3.78 -3.42
N HIS A 170 -8.15 4.55 -3.28
CA HIS A 170 -6.87 4.06 -2.79
C HIS A 170 -6.96 3.67 -1.31
N PHE A 171 -7.43 4.59 -0.48
CA PHE A 171 -7.67 4.35 0.95
C PHE A 171 -8.60 3.16 1.21
N GLY A 172 -9.71 3.05 0.46
CA GLY A 172 -10.69 1.99 0.63
C GLY A 172 -10.15 0.60 0.34
N ASN A 173 -9.23 0.46 -0.63
CA ASN A 173 -8.56 -0.80 -0.90
C ASN A 173 -7.70 -1.25 0.29
N ILE A 174 -6.92 -0.33 0.86
CA ILE A 174 -6.06 -0.62 2.02
C ILE A 174 -6.91 -0.91 3.27
N LEU A 175 -7.95 -0.08 3.51
CA LEU A 175 -8.85 -0.28 4.64
C LEU A 175 -9.57 -1.64 4.55
N SER A 176 -10.08 -2.00 3.38
CA SER A 176 -10.73 -3.31 3.21
C SER A 176 -9.76 -4.46 3.45
N GLY A 177 -8.51 -4.34 2.99
CA GLY A 177 -7.45 -5.31 3.25
C GLY A 177 -7.17 -5.48 4.75
N THR A 178 -7.04 -4.38 5.50
CA THR A 178 -6.81 -4.42 6.95
C THR A 178 -7.99 -5.02 7.71
N VAL A 179 -9.23 -4.67 7.33
CA VAL A 179 -10.45 -5.22 7.95
C VAL A 179 -10.56 -6.73 7.67
N ILE A 180 -10.39 -7.16 6.43
CA ILE A 180 -10.46 -8.57 6.05
C ILE A 180 -9.37 -9.37 6.77
N SER A 181 -8.14 -8.85 6.81
CA SER A 181 -7.05 -9.49 7.54
C SER A 181 -7.37 -9.62 9.04
N ALA A 182 -7.88 -8.57 9.68
CA ALA A 182 -8.29 -8.59 11.08
C ALA A 182 -9.40 -9.63 11.36
N LEU A 183 -10.40 -9.73 10.47
CA LEU A 183 -11.45 -10.74 10.56
C LEU A 183 -10.91 -12.16 10.43
N ILE A 184 -9.99 -12.40 9.49
CA ILE A 184 -9.33 -13.71 9.30
C ILE A 184 -8.53 -14.07 10.55
N TYR A 185 -7.72 -13.13 11.07
CA TYR A 185 -6.99 -13.33 12.34
C TYR A 185 -7.94 -13.66 13.48
N GLY A 186 -9.04 -12.93 13.60
CA GLY A 186 -10.05 -13.17 14.60
C GLY A 186 -10.70 -14.55 14.51
N ALA A 187 -11.13 -14.93 13.31
CA ALA A 187 -11.74 -16.23 13.06
C ALA A 187 -10.77 -17.40 13.32
N LEU A 188 -9.51 -17.26 12.86
CA LEU A 188 -8.49 -18.28 13.07
C LEU A 188 -8.07 -18.39 14.55
N THR A 189 -8.05 -17.29 15.29
CA THR A 189 -7.81 -17.29 16.74
C THR A 189 -8.94 -18.04 17.47
N ALA A 190 -10.19 -17.75 17.13
CA ALA A 190 -11.34 -18.44 17.70
C ALA A 190 -11.35 -19.93 17.35
N ALA A 191 -11.05 -20.29 16.09
CA ALA A 191 -10.95 -21.66 15.66
C ALA A 191 -9.77 -22.38 16.36
N SER A 192 -8.65 -21.70 16.53
CA SER A 192 -7.47 -22.23 17.23
C SER A 192 -7.82 -22.53 18.70
N SER A 193 -8.43 -21.60 19.41
CA SER A 193 -8.81 -21.79 20.80
C SER A 193 -9.85 -22.91 20.98
N ALA A 194 -10.81 -23.05 20.05
CA ALA A 194 -11.80 -24.12 20.07
C ALA A 194 -11.18 -25.51 19.82
N LEU A 195 -10.31 -25.62 18.81
CA LEU A 195 -9.66 -26.88 18.46
C LEU A 195 -8.64 -27.33 19.51
N PHE A 196 -7.77 -26.42 19.94
CA PHE A 196 -6.67 -26.77 20.83
C PHE A 196 -7.09 -26.73 22.32
N GLY A 197 -8.08 -25.92 22.67
CA GLY A 197 -8.71 -26.00 23.98
C GLY A 197 -9.41 -27.36 24.24
N ALA A 198 -10.02 -27.94 23.19
CA ALA A 198 -10.61 -29.28 23.26
C ALA A 198 -9.55 -30.41 23.40
N LEU A 199 -8.30 -30.19 22.93
CA LEU A 199 -7.20 -31.16 23.01
C LEU A 199 -6.45 -31.15 24.34
N GLY A 200 -6.76 -30.23 25.24
CA GLY A 200 -6.45 -30.27 26.68
C GLY A 200 -5.03 -30.03 27.13
N SER A 201 -4.01 -29.96 26.27
CA SER A 201 -2.67 -29.54 26.67
C SER A 201 -1.82 -29.03 25.51
N SER A 202 -1.07 -27.97 25.78
CA SER A 202 -0.15 -27.34 24.84
C SER A 202 0.96 -28.29 24.34
N LEU A 203 1.40 -29.23 25.18
CA LEU A 203 2.44 -30.17 24.86
C LEU A 203 2.00 -31.18 23.77
N ILE A 204 0.74 -31.65 23.86
CA ILE A 204 0.16 -32.57 22.86
C ILE A 204 0.10 -31.88 21.49
N VAL A 205 -0.32 -30.61 21.44
CA VAL A 205 -0.39 -29.83 20.22
C VAL A 205 1.01 -29.66 19.60
N ALA A 206 1.99 -29.31 20.40
CA ALA A 206 3.38 -29.14 19.95
C ALA A 206 3.95 -30.47 19.39
N ILE A 207 3.66 -31.59 20.03
CA ILE A 207 4.07 -32.94 19.57
C ILE A 207 3.36 -33.27 18.25
N ILE A 208 2.07 -32.95 18.10
CA ILE A 208 1.33 -33.19 16.86
C ILE A 208 1.93 -32.36 15.73
N PHE A 209 2.25 -31.08 15.93
CA PHE A 209 2.89 -30.23 14.92
C PHE A 209 4.27 -30.77 14.52
N ALA A 210 5.08 -31.19 15.47
CA ALA A 210 6.38 -31.82 15.20
C ALA A 210 6.22 -33.10 14.40
N ALA A 211 5.30 -33.99 14.78
CA ALA A 211 5.05 -35.24 14.10
C ALA A 211 4.51 -35.07 12.67
N VAL A 212 3.54 -34.17 12.48
CA VAL A 212 2.99 -33.80 11.17
C VAL A 212 4.07 -33.16 10.30
N GLY A 213 4.90 -32.29 10.86
CA GLY A 213 6.04 -31.68 10.18
C GLY A 213 7.02 -32.72 9.63
N VAL A 214 7.40 -33.70 10.48
CA VAL A 214 8.28 -34.82 10.09
C VAL A 214 7.61 -35.68 9.01
N ALA A 215 6.33 -36.01 9.17
CA ALA A 215 5.57 -36.81 8.20
C ALA A 215 5.50 -36.14 6.83
N LEU A 216 5.18 -34.83 6.79
CA LEU A 216 5.15 -34.05 5.56
C LEU A 216 6.52 -33.92 4.91
N PHE A 217 7.58 -33.77 5.68
CA PHE A 217 8.93 -33.72 5.15
C PHE A 217 9.29 -35.04 4.42
N PHE A 218 9.05 -36.20 5.04
CA PHE A 218 9.29 -37.49 4.43
C PHE A 218 8.36 -37.74 3.24
N ALA A 219 7.08 -37.40 3.34
CA ALA A 219 6.15 -37.48 2.22
C ALA A 219 6.61 -36.61 1.04
N GLY A 220 7.07 -35.38 1.30
CA GLY A 220 7.62 -34.48 0.30
C GLY A 220 8.92 -35.02 -0.34
N LYS A 221 9.74 -35.76 0.42
CA LYS A 221 10.92 -36.45 -0.10
C LYS A 221 10.52 -37.57 -1.05
N LYS A 222 9.48 -38.37 -0.70
CA LYS A 222 8.98 -39.49 -1.50
C LYS A 222 8.26 -39.04 -2.77
N ILE A 223 7.45 -37.95 -2.69
CA ILE A 223 6.64 -37.46 -3.82
C ILE A 223 7.43 -36.47 -4.71
N GLY A 224 8.61 -36.01 -4.30
CA GLY A 224 9.44 -35.09 -5.06
C GLY A 224 8.95 -33.60 -5.06
N LYS A 225 7.88 -33.28 -4.34
CA LYS A 225 7.31 -31.92 -4.28
C LYS A 225 8.04 -31.07 -3.25
N LYS A 226 8.73 -30.02 -3.71
CA LYS A 226 9.48 -29.07 -2.86
C LYS A 226 8.58 -28.40 -1.81
N LEU A 227 7.32 -28.10 -2.16
CA LEU A 227 6.36 -27.46 -1.26
C LEU A 227 6.11 -28.27 0.02
N PHE A 228 5.90 -29.60 -0.09
CA PHE A 228 5.68 -30.46 1.07
C PHE A 228 6.91 -30.57 1.97
N LYS A 229 8.13 -30.52 1.40
CA LYS A 229 9.37 -30.48 2.19
C LYS A 229 9.48 -29.18 3.00
N VAL A 230 9.21 -28.03 2.35
CA VAL A 230 9.28 -26.72 3.00
C VAL A 230 8.23 -26.62 4.11
N LEU A 231 6.98 -26.99 3.84
CA LEU A 231 5.92 -27.03 4.85
C LEU A 231 6.26 -27.95 6.01
N GLY A 232 6.84 -29.12 5.72
CA GLY A 232 7.28 -30.08 6.73
C GLY A 232 8.37 -29.52 7.64
N ILE A 233 9.33 -28.79 7.07
CA ILE A 233 10.39 -28.13 7.85
C ILE A 233 9.78 -27.02 8.72
N ILE A 234 8.93 -26.17 8.17
CA ILE A 234 8.29 -25.07 8.90
C ILE A 234 7.49 -25.61 10.08
N LEU A 235 6.60 -26.57 9.87
CA LEU A 235 5.78 -27.17 10.92
C LEU A 235 6.63 -27.91 11.96
N GLY A 236 7.67 -28.62 11.53
CA GLY A 236 8.58 -29.29 12.44
C GLY A 236 9.35 -28.31 13.34
N VAL A 237 9.87 -27.23 12.78
CA VAL A 237 10.56 -26.16 13.54
C VAL A 237 9.59 -25.48 14.50
N LEU A 238 8.37 -25.16 14.07
CA LEU A 238 7.36 -24.57 14.92
C LEU A 238 6.97 -25.50 16.08
N GLY A 239 6.80 -26.79 15.83
CA GLY A 239 6.53 -27.77 16.87
C GLY A 239 7.67 -27.88 17.89
N VAL A 240 8.92 -27.92 17.45
CA VAL A 240 10.09 -27.93 18.34
C VAL A 240 10.21 -26.63 19.15
N LEU A 241 10.03 -25.46 18.52
CA LEU A 241 10.01 -24.18 19.21
C LEU A 241 8.91 -24.12 20.27
N ALA A 242 7.72 -24.62 19.95
CA ALA A 242 6.62 -24.67 20.89
C ALA A 242 6.90 -25.56 22.12
N ILE A 243 7.59 -26.67 21.92
CA ILE A 243 8.04 -27.53 23.02
C ILE A 243 9.07 -26.81 23.88
N LEU A 244 10.04 -26.13 23.26
CA LEU A 244 11.15 -25.44 23.95
C LEU A 244 10.66 -24.19 24.70
N THR A 245 9.69 -23.44 24.15
CA THR A 245 9.18 -22.20 24.75
C THR A 245 8.03 -22.43 25.72
N ASN A 246 7.54 -23.68 25.83
CA ASN A 246 6.39 -24.05 26.67
C ASN A 246 5.17 -23.13 26.43
N VAL A 247 4.98 -22.69 25.18
CA VAL A 247 3.89 -21.80 24.76
C VAL A 247 2.57 -22.53 24.91
N GLY A 248 1.67 -21.97 25.72
CA GLY A 248 0.43 -22.61 26.15
C GLY A 248 -0.62 -22.85 25.04
N ALA A 249 -1.66 -23.59 25.40
CA ALA A 249 -2.82 -23.86 24.52
C ALA A 249 -3.54 -22.58 24.04
N ASP A 250 -3.33 -21.47 24.74
CA ASP A 250 -3.90 -20.15 24.42
C ASP A 250 -3.22 -19.47 23.21
N TYR A 251 -2.13 -20.04 22.71
CA TYR A 251 -1.47 -19.47 21.53
C TYR A 251 -2.27 -19.80 20.25
N PRO A 252 -2.58 -18.80 19.41
CA PRO A 252 -3.43 -19.01 18.23
C PRO A 252 -2.62 -19.66 17.08
N TRP A 253 -2.34 -20.95 17.15
CA TRP A 253 -1.50 -21.70 16.20
C TRP A 253 -1.94 -21.57 14.76
N LEU A 254 -3.26 -21.50 14.48
CA LEU A 254 -3.77 -21.36 13.11
C LEU A 254 -3.49 -19.97 12.51
N THR A 255 -3.10 -18.99 13.33
CA THR A 255 -2.72 -17.66 12.83
C THR A 255 -1.28 -17.62 12.30
N LEU A 256 -0.49 -18.67 12.54
CA LEU A 256 0.87 -18.75 12.04
C LEU A 256 0.88 -19.04 10.53
N GLY A 257 1.20 -18.03 9.73
CA GLY A 257 1.42 -18.14 8.30
C GLY A 257 0.19 -18.06 7.40
N ILE A 258 -1.00 -18.48 7.83
CA ILE A 258 -2.22 -18.41 7.00
C ILE A 258 -2.62 -16.97 6.67
N PRO A 259 -2.64 -16.03 7.64
CA PRO A 259 -2.98 -14.63 7.36
C PRO A 259 -1.94 -13.87 6.53
N ALA A 260 -0.72 -14.37 6.40
CA ALA A 260 0.29 -13.75 5.54
C ALA A 260 -0.11 -13.75 4.05
N LEU A 261 -0.92 -14.72 3.61
CA LEU A 261 -1.40 -14.78 2.22
C LEU A 261 -2.37 -13.64 1.87
N PRO A 262 -3.43 -13.37 2.66
CA PRO A 262 -4.28 -12.20 2.46
C PRO A 262 -3.52 -10.89 2.56
N SER A 263 -2.62 -10.71 3.53
CA SER A 263 -1.82 -9.49 3.66
C SER A 263 -0.93 -9.28 2.42
N LEU A 264 -0.27 -10.33 1.92
CA LEU A 264 0.51 -10.23 0.69
C LEU A 264 -0.35 -9.82 -0.51
N TYR A 265 -1.58 -10.35 -0.61
CA TYR A 265 -2.50 -10.00 -1.69
C TYR A 265 -3.01 -8.56 -1.57
N PHE A 266 -3.55 -8.16 -0.42
CA PHE A 266 -4.18 -6.85 -0.25
C PHE A 266 -3.15 -5.72 -0.12
N ASP A 267 -2.11 -5.91 0.68
CA ASP A 267 -1.16 -4.85 0.98
C ASP A 267 -0.16 -4.66 -0.16
N TRP A 268 0.38 -5.74 -0.71
CA TRP A 268 1.38 -5.63 -1.77
C TRP A 268 0.74 -5.54 -3.16
N PHE A 269 0.02 -6.58 -3.58
CA PHE A 269 -0.53 -6.64 -4.94
C PHE A 269 -1.64 -5.61 -5.15
N GLY A 270 -2.61 -5.55 -4.23
CA GLY A 270 -3.69 -4.56 -4.27
C GLY A 270 -3.16 -3.13 -4.17
N GLY A 271 -2.21 -2.86 -3.26
CA GLY A 271 -1.59 -1.56 -3.11
C GLY A 271 -0.80 -1.11 -4.34
N CYS A 272 -0.02 -2.01 -4.98
CA CYS A 272 0.69 -1.70 -6.23
C CYS A 272 -0.26 -1.39 -7.39
N ILE A 273 -1.34 -2.17 -7.52
CA ILE A 273 -2.36 -1.90 -8.55
C ILE A 273 -3.03 -0.55 -8.31
N GLN A 274 -3.37 -0.22 -7.06
CA GLN A 274 -4.00 1.07 -6.75
C GLN A 274 -3.06 2.25 -7.02
N ALA A 275 -1.77 2.13 -6.71
CA ALA A 275 -0.76 3.13 -7.07
C ALA A 275 -0.72 3.35 -8.59
N PHE A 276 -0.75 2.28 -9.37
CA PHE A 276 -0.80 2.32 -10.83
C PHE A 276 -2.08 2.99 -11.34
N ILE A 277 -3.24 2.62 -10.80
CA ILE A 277 -4.54 3.22 -11.18
C ILE A 277 -4.57 4.70 -10.84
N PHE A 278 -4.08 5.10 -9.66
CA PHE A 278 -4.03 6.51 -9.25
C PHE A 278 -3.18 7.33 -10.22
N CYS A 279 -1.99 6.85 -10.59
CA CYS A 279 -1.12 7.50 -11.56
C CYS A 279 -1.74 7.54 -12.97
N THR A 280 -2.41 6.46 -13.39
CA THR A 280 -3.11 6.42 -14.69
C THR A 280 -4.23 7.45 -14.74
N LEU A 281 -5.06 7.53 -13.71
CA LEU A 281 -6.14 8.54 -13.64
C LEU A 281 -5.57 9.95 -13.58
N THR A 282 -4.48 10.16 -12.84
CA THR A 282 -3.79 11.46 -12.78
C THR A 282 -3.36 11.90 -14.16
N THR A 283 -2.67 11.04 -14.91
CA THR A 283 -2.19 11.35 -16.26
C THR A 283 -3.34 11.60 -17.23
N LEU A 284 -4.37 10.75 -17.22
CA LEU A 284 -5.52 10.89 -18.12
C LEU A 284 -6.32 12.17 -17.83
N PHE A 285 -6.57 12.50 -16.55
CA PHE A 285 -7.33 13.71 -16.21
C PHE A 285 -6.57 14.99 -16.53
N ILE A 286 -5.25 15.02 -16.34
CA ILE A 286 -4.44 16.19 -16.72
C ILE A 286 -4.45 16.37 -18.26
N LYS A 287 -4.29 15.27 -19.03
CA LYS A 287 -4.38 15.33 -20.49
C LYS A 287 -5.75 15.84 -20.96
N GLN A 288 -6.83 15.24 -20.45
CA GLN A 288 -8.18 15.65 -20.78
C GLN A 288 -8.46 17.12 -20.41
N ALA A 289 -7.89 17.61 -19.31
CA ALA A 289 -8.00 18.99 -18.90
C ALA A 289 -7.22 19.96 -19.81
N ALA A 290 -6.15 19.50 -20.45
CA ALA A 290 -5.39 20.28 -21.41
C ALA A 290 -6.08 20.46 -22.76
N GLY A 291 -7.13 19.70 -23.04
CA GLY A 291 -7.92 19.82 -24.27
C GLY A 291 -7.47 18.89 -25.41
N ASP A 292 -6.66 17.86 -25.08
CA ASP A 292 -6.18 16.81 -26.00
C ASP A 292 -6.97 15.51 -25.85
#